data_97441ac68b5336d884ef70d955d985fe
#
_entry.id   97441ac68b5336d884ef70d955d985fe
#
_cell.length_a   1.000
_cell.length_b   1.000
_cell.length_c   1.000
_cell.angle_alpha   90.00
_cell.angle_beta   90.00
_cell.angle_gamma   90.00
#
_symmetry.space_group_name_H-M   'P 1'
#
loop_
_entity.id
_entity.type
_entity.pdbx_description
1 polymer ?
#
loop_
_entity_poly.entity_id
_entity_poly.type
_entity_poly.pdbx_seq_one_letter_code
_entity_poly.pdbx_strand_id
1 'polypeptide(L)'
;MLQKLKDRWKVNTLNLVLIISTFAIGGSLCGKAGARLLDFGGFEKNFFYWLTYIVLITLLWPLFVITVSIPLGQFAFFKSYLFNMWQRISGKPKNVFKVAIFASGAGSNAQKIIDYFKRNYSVKISLVVCNKKVAGVLDIAAKEKIPSLVIERNNFFEGDNYLPFLKERGINFIVLAGFLWKMPTSIINSYPNRIVNIHPALLPKYGGKGMYGQRVHEAVILANDAVSGISIHYVDELYDHGNIIFQATCPIDETDTAESLAQKIHQLEHLHYPVVIESVLKKLK
;
A
#
# COMPACT_ATOMS: atom_id res chain seq x y z
N MET A 1 20.01 8.39 17.78
CA MET A 1 20.30 8.01 16.38
C MET A 1 19.64 6.69 16.00
N LEU A 2 19.84 5.62 16.77
CA LEU A 2 19.24 4.29 16.51
C LEU A 2 17.71 4.30 16.49
N GLN A 3 17.04 5.04 17.40
CA GLN A 3 15.60 5.14 17.41
C GLN A 3 15.06 5.77 16.10
N LYS A 4 15.69 6.83 15.60
CA LYS A 4 15.31 7.45 14.31
C LYS A 4 15.46 6.47 13.13
N LEU A 5 16.44 5.56 13.15
CA LEU A 5 16.61 4.52 12.13
C LEU A 5 15.53 3.44 12.25
N LYS A 6 15.18 3.02 13.48
CA LYS A 6 14.06 2.08 13.72
C LYS A 6 12.76 2.63 13.17
N ASP A 7 12.45 3.87 13.50
CA ASP A 7 11.23 4.54 13.05
C ASP A 7 11.23 4.73 11.52
N ARG A 8 12.40 5.10 10.95
CA ARG A 8 12.55 5.28 9.51
C ARG A 8 12.42 3.98 8.73
N TRP A 9 12.95 2.87 9.25
CA TRP A 9 12.93 1.55 8.59
C TRP A 9 11.78 0.67 9.06
N LYS A 10 11.00 1.12 10.06
CA LYS A 10 9.88 0.40 10.70
C LYS A 10 10.26 -1.04 11.06
N VAL A 11 11.40 -1.21 11.71
CA VAL A 11 11.93 -2.50 12.13
C VAL A 11 12.09 -2.57 13.64
N ASN A 12 12.01 -3.77 14.21
CA ASN A 12 12.34 -3.99 15.61
C ASN A 12 13.87 -3.90 15.84
N THR A 13 14.29 -3.90 17.09
CA THR A 13 15.71 -3.74 17.45
C THR A 13 16.58 -4.85 16.87
N LEU A 14 16.11 -6.11 16.92
CA LEU A 14 16.85 -7.25 16.38
C LEU A 14 17.09 -7.10 14.86
N ASN A 15 16.02 -6.81 14.11
CA ASN A 15 16.13 -6.60 12.66
C ASN A 15 17.03 -5.40 12.33
N LEU A 16 17.00 -4.32 13.14
CA LEU A 16 17.90 -3.20 12.94
C LEU A 16 19.36 -3.61 13.09
N VAL A 17 19.70 -4.39 14.14
CA VAL A 17 21.05 -4.91 14.35
C VAL A 17 21.48 -5.80 13.17
N LEU A 18 20.62 -6.72 12.72
CA LEU A 18 20.91 -7.60 11.59
C LEU A 18 21.11 -6.81 10.29
N ILE A 19 20.35 -5.76 10.04
CA ILE A 19 20.53 -4.87 8.89
C ILE A 19 21.87 -4.15 8.96
N ILE A 20 22.22 -3.57 10.10
CA ILE A 20 23.52 -2.89 10.28
C ILE A 20 24.68 -3.88 10.11
N SER A 21 24.56 -5.08 10.69
CA SER A 21 25.57 -6.14 10.54
C SER A 21 25.72 -6.56 9.07
N THR A 22 24.62 -6.66 8.32
CA THR A 22 24.65 -6.96 6.88
C THR A 22 25.43 -5.87 6.11
N PHE A 23 25.19 -4.60 6.41
CA PHE A 23 25.96 -3.50 5.79
C PHE A 23 27.46 -3.57 6.13
N ALA A 24 27.80 -3.84 7.40
CA ALA A 24 29.17 -3.90 7.85
C ALA A 24 29.93 -5.08 7.23
N ILE A 25 29.35 -6.28 7.29
CA ILE A 25 29.96 -7.50 6.74
C ILE A 25 30.05 -7.41 5.22
N GLY A 26 28.94 -7.07 4.54
CA GLY A 26 28.89 -6.93 3.09
C GLY A 26 29.87 -5.88 2.57
N GLY A 27 29.95 -4.73 3.23
CA GLY A 27 30.93 -3.68 2.90
C GLY A 27 32.39 -4.12 3.10
N SER A 28 32.71 -4.79 4.21
CA SER A 28 34.05 -5.32 4.48
C SER A 28 34.48 -6.37 3.46
N LEU A 29 33.58 -7.32 3.13
CA LEU A 29 33.85 -8.34 2.11
C LEU A 29 34.04 -7.73 0.73
N CYS A 30 33.20 -6.77 0.37
CA CYS A 30 33.30 -6.04 -0.90
C CYS A 30 34.63 -5.30 -1.02
N GLY A 31 35.05 -4.60 0.04
CA GLY A 31 36.36 -3.91 0.07
C GLY A 31 37.55 -4.84 -0.11
N LYS A 32 37.56 -5.98 0.59
CA LYS A 32 38.62 -6.99 0.44
C LYS A 32 38.61 -7.62 -0.95
N ALA A 33 37.47 -7.92 -1.51
CA ALA A 33 37.33 -8.48 -2.84
C ALA A 33 37.82 -7.48 -3.92
N GLY A 34 37.42 -6.20 -3.79
CA GLY A 34 37.88 -5.15 -4.70
C GLY A 34 39.40 -4.95 -4.71
N ALA A 35 40.01 -4.93 -3.52
CA ALA A 35 41.46 -4.84 -3.41
C ALA A 35 42.17 -6.03 -4.07
N ARG A 36 41.72 -7.28 -3.77
CA ARG A 36 42.32 -8.48 -4.38
C ARG A 36 42.17 -8.52 -5.91
N LEU A 37 41.08 -8.05 -6.44
CA LEU A 37 40.85 -7.99 -7.91
C LEU A 37 41.84 -7.03 -8.57
N LEU A 38 42.10 -5.87 -7.97
CA LEU A 38 43.06 -4.90 -8.51
C LEU A 38 44.51 -5.37 -8.34
N ASP A 39 44.84 -5.97 -7.19
CA ASP A 39 46.19 -6.53 -6.97
C ASP A 39 46.46 -7.67 -7.95
N PHE A 40 45.47 -8.55 -8.24
CA PHE A 40 45.58 -9.60 -9.24
C PHE A 40 45.72 -9.03 -10.67
N GLY A 41 45.07 -7.89 -10.96
CA GLY A 41 45.18 -7.18 -12.24
C GLY A 41 46.52 -6.42 -12.42
N GLY A 42 47.45 -6.46 -11.45
CA GLY A 42 48.77 -5.79 -11.52
C GLY A 42 48.72 -4.27 -11.45
N PHE A 43 47.63 -3.70 -10.91
CA PHE A 43 47.50 -2.24 -10.78
C PHE A 43 48.46 -1.70 -9.68
N GLU A 44 49.34 -0.78 -10.06
CA GLU A 44 50.15 -0.07 -9.10
C GLU A 44 49.32 0.88 -8.22
N LYS A 45 49.68 0.99 -6.90
CA LYS A 45 48.95 1.80 -5.91
C LYS A 45 49.18 3.31 -6.11
N ASN A 46 48.67 3.85 -7.20
CA ASN A 46 48.66 5.26 -7.57
C ASN A 46 47.26 5.87 -7.51
N PHE A 47 47.10 7.11 -7.96
CA PHE A 47 45.81 7.80 -8.00
C PHE A 47 44.74 7.00 -8.81
N PHE A 48 45.11 6.42 -9.95
CA PHE A 48 44.21 5.64 -10.78
C PHE A 48 43.78 4.34 -10.11
N TYR A 49 44.63 3.69 -9.34
CA TYR A 49 44.27 2.54 -8.51
C TYR A 49 43.10 2.88 -7.57
N TRP A 50 43.22 3.98 -6.81
CA TRP A 50 42.19 4.38 -5.87
C TRP A 50 40.91 4.80 -6.54
N LEU A 51 40.97 5.47 -7.69
CA LEU A 51 39.77 5.82 -8.47
C LEU A 51 39.06 4.55 -8.97
N THR A 52 39.81 3.61 -9.56
CA THR A 52 39.26 2.34 -10.04
C THR A 52 38.71 1.50 -8.88
N TYR A 53 39.39 1.49 -7.73
CA TYR A 53 38.93 0.81 -6.54
C TYR A 53 37.55 1.34 -6.08
N ILE A 54 37.38 2.65 -5.98
CA ILE A 54 36.10 3.26 -5.58
C ILE A 54 35.00 2.88 -6.55
N VAL A 55 35.23 2.93 -7.85
CA VAL A 55 34.26 2.53 -8.88
C VAL A 55 33.91 1.05 -8.72
N LEU A 56 34.92 0.19 -8.59
CA LEU A 56 34.76 -1.26 -8.48
C LEU A 56 33.95 -1.65 -7.24
N ILE A 57 34.29 -1.12 -6.07
CA ILE A 57 33.54 -1.42 -4.84
C ILE A 57 32.12 -0.87 -4.89
N THR A 58 31.89 0.27 -5.55
CA THR A 58 30.53 0.84 -5.71
C THR A 58 29.66 -0.07 -6.57
N LEU A 59 30.22 -0.67 -7.62
CA LEU A 59 29.52 -1.62 -8.49
C LEU A 59 29.28 -2.99 -7.84
N LEU A 60 30.27 -3.48 -7.06
CA LEU A 60 30.22 -4.79 -6.41
C LEU A 60 29.38 -4.78 -5.11
N TRP A 61 29.31 -3.64 -4.43
CA TRP A 61 28.65 -3.52 -3.13
C TRP A 61 27.20 -4.06 -3.08
N PRO A 62 26.32 -3.80 -4.06
CA PRO A 62 24.97 -4.36 -4.06
C PRO A 62 24.95 -5.88 -4.04
N LEU A 63 25.88 -6.51 -4.76
CA LEU A 63 25.97 -7.96 -4.85
C LEU A 63 26.37 -8.56 -3.48
N PHE A 64 27.41 -8.02 -2.85
CA PHE A 64 27.89 -8.49 -1.56
C PHE A 64 26.84 -8.31 -0.45
N VAL A 65 26.16 -7.16 -0.43
CA VAL A 65 25.11 -6.90 0.56
C VAL A 65 23.91 -7.83 0.37
N ILE A 66 23.47 -8.09 -0.87
CA ILE A 66 22.39 -9.06 -1.14
C ILE A 66 22.79 -10.46 -0.67
N THR A 67 23.99 -10.93 -1.03
CA THR A 67 24.47 -12.27 -0.65
C THR A 67 24.53 -12.44 0.88
N VAL A 68 25.08 -11.46 1.59
CA VAL A 68 25.17 -11.49 3.07
C VAL A 68 23.78 -11.36 3.71
N SER A 69 22.81 -10.71 3.06
CA SER A 69 21.46 -10.53 3.61
C SER A 69 20.65 -11.84 3.67
N ILE A 70 20.99 -12.85 2.84
CA ILE A 70 20.29 -14.13 2.79
C ILE A 70 20.39 -14.89 4.11
N PRO A 71 21.59 -15.26 4.60
CA PRO A 71 21.73 -16.01 5.85
C PRO A 71 21.29 -15.21 7.08
N LEU A 72 21.25 -13.89 7.02
CA LEU A 72 20.79 -13.02 8.10
C LEU A 72 19.28 -12.75 8.05
N GLY A 73 18.53 -13.38 7.12
CA GLY A 73 17.08 -13.22 7.00
C GLY A 73 16.62 -11.82 6.58
N GLN A 74 17.54 -10.99 6.02
CA GLN A 74 17.26 -9.59 5.66
C GLN A 74 17.12 -9.36 4.14
N PHE A 75 17.02 -10.43 3.36
CA PHE A 75 16.97 -10.38 1.89
C PHE A 75 15.84 -9.46 1.36
N ALA A 76 14.64 -9.58 1.92
CA ALA A 76 13.48 -8.76 1.49
C ALA A 76 13.74 -7.25 1.70
N PHE A 77 14.36 -6.88 2.83
CA PHE A 77 14.74 -5.51 3.12
C PHE A 77 15.76 -4.98 2.08
N PHE A 78 16.86 -5.71 1.86
CA PHE A 78 17.93 -5.26 0.97
C PHE A 78 17.50 -5.26 -0.51
N LYS A 79 16.71 -6.23 -0.95
CA LYS A 79 16.09 -6.22 -2.29
C LYS A 79 15.30 -4.93 -2.51
N SER A 80 14.44 -4.56 -1.57
CA SER A 80 13.65 -3.33 -1.63
C SER A 80 14.52 -2.07 -1.54
N TYR A 81 15.54 -2.07 -0.68
CA TYR A 81 16.46 -0.96 -0.50
C TYR A 81 17.27 -0.66 -1.77
N LEU A 82 17.89 -1.68 -2.36
CA LEU A 82 18.67 -1.56 -3.60
C LEU A 82 17.81 -1.19 -4.81
N PHE A 83 16.62 -1.78 -4.94
CA PHE A 83 15.66 -1.41 -5.97
C PHE A 83 15.27 0.08 -5.86
N ASN A 84 15.03 0.55 -4.65
CA ASN A 84 14.69 1.97 -4.41
C ASN A 84 15.87 2.91 -4.70
N MET A 85 17.10 2.49 -4.37
CA MET A 85 18.31 3.23 -4.67
C MET A 85 18.54 3.32 -6.18
N TRP A 86 18.45 2.20 -6.89
CA TRP A 86 18.55 2.15 -8.36
C TRP A 86 17.55 3.06 -9.05
N GLN A 87 16.30 3.04 -8.58
CA GLN A 87 15.27 3.90 -9.15
C GLN A 87 15.52 5.40 -8.94
N ARG A 88 16.21 5.79 -7.86
CA ARG A 88 16.63 7.19 -7.64
C ARG A 88 17.73 7.62 -8.62
N ILE A 89 18.66 6.73 -8.90
CA ILE A 89 19.84 7.00 -9.77
C ILE A 89 19.41 6.98 -11.24
N SER A 90 18.52 6.06 -11.64
CA SER A 90 18.17 5.82 -13.05
C SER A 90 17.34 6.93 -13.70
N GLY A 91 16.88 7.93 -12.93
CA GLY A 91 16.13 9.10 -13.45
C GLY A 91 14.86 8.76 -14.25
N LYS A 92 14.49 7.47 -14.37
CA LYS A 92 13.28 7.07 -15.08
C LYS A 92 12.08 7.67 -14.37
N PRO A 93 11.18 8.36 -15.09
CA PRO A 93 9.92 8.78 -14.51
C PRO A 93 9.21 7.51 -14.02
N LYS A 94 9.06 7.39 -12.73
CA LYS A 94 8.26 6.32 -12.15
C LYS A 94 6.85 6.55 -12.65
N ASN A 95 6.23 5.52 -13.21
CA ASN A 95 4.79 5.43 -13.23
C ASN A 95 4.32 5.35 -11.76
N VAL A 96 4.28 6.50 -11.11
CA VAL A 96 3.80 6.61 -9.73
C VAL A 96 2.28 6.58 -9.80
N PHE A 97 1.70 5.55 -9.19
CA PHE A 97 0.27 5.56 -8.96
C PHE A 97 -0.07 6.65 -7.93
N LYS A 98 -0.83 7.64 -8.36
CA LYS A 98 -1.41 8.65 -7.49
C LYS A 98 -2.80 8.19 -7.10
N VAL A 99 -2.93 7.71 -5.88
CA VAL A 99 -4.15 7.09 -5.37
C VAL A 99 -4.99 8.12 -4.62
N ALA A 100 -6.29 8.15 -4.91
CA ALA A 100 -7.30 8.82 -4.09
C ALA A 100 -8.02 7.78 -3.23
N ILE A 101 -8.15 8.03 -1.93
CA ILE A 101 -8.96 7.22 -1.01
C ILE A 101 -10.28 7.94 -0.76
N PHE A 102 -11.38 7.28 -1.04
CA PHE A 102 -12.72 7.75 -0.75
C PHE A 102 -13.23 7.05 0.53
N ALA A 103 -13.70 7.83 1.50
CA ALA A 103 -14.21 7.31 2.76
C ALA A 103 -15.32 8.18 3.34
N SER A 104 -16.20 7.61 4.17
CA SER A 104 -17.34 8.32 4.78
C SER A 104 -17.34 8.32 6.31
N GLY A 105 -16.38 7.65 6.96
CA GLY A 105 -16.40 7.38 8.40
C GLY A 105 -15.07 7.61 9.11
N ALA A 106 -14.80 6.77 10.11
CA ALA A 106 -13.63 6.86 10.97
C ALA A 106 -12.28 6.74 10.23
N GLY A 107 -12.25 6.02 9.08
CA GLY A 107 -11.07 5.95 8.24
C GLY A 107 -10.04 4.89 8.67
N SER A 108 -10.43 3.85 9.42
CA SER A 108 -9.51 2.79 9.87
C SER A 108 -8.81 2.11 8.68
N ASN A 109 -9.55 1.73 7.65
CA ASN A 109 -9.00 1.19 6.41
C ASN A 109 -8.09 2.21 5.69
N ALA A 110 -8.49 3.49 5.63
CA ALA A 110 -7.68 4.54 5.04
C ALA A 110 -6.33 4.66 5.75
N GLN A 111 -6.30 4.65 7.10
CA GLN A 111 -5.06 4.68 7.87
C GLN A 111 -4.16 3.48 7.55
N LYS A 112 -4.72 2.27 7.47
CA LYS A 112 -3.93 1.06 7.14
C LYS A 112 -3.34 1.12 5.73
N ILE A 113 -4.10 1.61 4.75
CA ILE A 113 -3.63 1.81 3.39
C ILE A 113 -2.51 2.86 3.36
N ILE A 114 -2.69 4.00 4.02
CA ILE A 114 -1.68 5.06 4.11
C ILE A 114 -0.40 4.52 4.75
N ASP A 115 -0.49 3.82 5.88
CA ASP A 115 0.65 3.25 6.57
C ASP A 115 1.42 2.24 5.74
N TYR A 116 0.69 1.40 5.00
CA TYR A 116 1.26 0.39 4.12
C TYR A 116 2.07 1.04 2.98
N PHE A 117 1.51 2.04 2.31
CA PHE A 117 2.15 2.70 1.18
C PHE A 117 3.09 3.84 1.55
N LYS A 118 3.20 4.22 2.82
CA LYS A 118 4.02 5.36 3.29
C LYS A 118 5.48 5.33 2.79
N ARG A 119 6.03 4.15 2.53
CA ARG A 119 7.39 3.94 2.02
C ARG A 119 7.45 3.38 0.60
N ASN A 120 6.31 3.30 -0.07
CA ASN A 120 6.25 2.80 -1.43
C ASN A 120 6.54 3.93 -2.42
N TYR A 121 7.61 3.80 -3.20
CA TYR A 121 8.00 4.83 -4.18
C TYR A 121 7.21 4.78 -5.48
N SER A 122 6.45 3.71 -5.71
CA SER A 122 5.61 3.55 -6.90
C SER A 122 4.14 3.89 -6.65
N VAL A 123 3.76 4.11 -5.39
CA VAL A 123 2.38 4.42 -4.99
C VAL A 123 2.41 5.60 -4.02
N LYS A 124 1.64 6.64 -4.33
CA LYS A 124 1.48 7.80 -3.48
C LYS A 124 -0.01 7.99 -3.18
N ILE A 125 -0.38 8.00 -1.91
CA ILE A 125 -1.71 8.46 -1.50
C ILE A 125 -1.70 9.98 -1.63
N SER A 126 -2.44 10.49 -2.61
CA SER A 126 -2.36 11.89 -3.05
C SER A 126 -3.58 12.72 -2.69
N LEU A 127 -4.66 12.04 -2.30
CA LEU A 127 -5.92 12.70 -1.95
C LEU A 127 -6.76 11.79 -1.05
N VAL A 128 -7.42 12.37 -0.07
CA VAL A 128 -8.54 11.76 0.67
C VAL A 128 -9.81 12.50 0.30
N VAL A 129 -10.83 11.78 -0.14
CA VAL A 129 -12.15 12.33 -0.51
C VAL A 129 -13.18 11.85 0.51
N CYS A 130 -13.95 12.76 1.06
CA CYS A 130 -14.99 12.46 2.05
C CYS A 130 -16.30 13.17 1.69
N ASN A 131 -17.43 12.48 1.92
CA ASN A 131 -18.77 13.04 1.72
C ASN A 131 -19.40 13.57 3.02
N LYS A 132 -18.61 13.70 4.08
CA LYS A 132 -19.05 14.26 5.37
C LYS A 132 -18.06 15.34 5.82
N LYS A 133 -18.58 16.49 6.28
CA LYS A 133 -17.75 17.61 6.76
C LYS A 133 -16.99 17.26 8.06
N VAL A 134 -17.56 16.34 8.84
CA VAL A 134 -16.95 15.86 10.09
C VAL A 134 -16.85 14.33 9.99
N ALA A 135 -15.64 13.84 9.80
CA ALA A 135 -15.34 12.40 9.73
C ALA A 135 -13.87 12.15 10.11
N GLY A 136 -13.61 11.12 10.91
CA GLY A 136 -12.26 10.81 11.39
C GLY A 136 -11.21 10.62 10.28
N VAL A 137 -11.62 10.24 9.08
CA VAL A 137 -10.70 10.14 7.94
C VAL A 137 -10.08 11.50 7.55
N LEU A 138 -10.75 12.62 7.81
CA LEU A 138 -10.20 13.97 7.55
C LEU A 138 -9.10 14.31 8.55
N ASP A 139 -9.24 13.91 9.81
CA ASP A 139 -8.21 14.08 10.84
C ASP A 139 -6.97 13.24 10.50
N ILE A 140 -7.19 12.02 10.00
CA ILE A 140 -6.12 11.15 9.50
C ILE A 140 -5.38 11.84 8.33
N ALA A 141 -6.11 12.38 7.36
CA ALA A 141 -5.52 13.08 6.22
C ALA A 141 -4.68 14.27 6.67
N ALA A 142 -5.19 15.09 7.59
CA ALA A 142 -4.47 16.24 8.16
C ALA A 142 -3.19 15.80 8.89
N LYS A 143 -3.26 14.78 9.76
CA LYS A 143 -2.12 14.20 10.48
C LYS A 143 -1.04 13.66 9.54
N GLU A 144 -1.43 13.00 8.47
CA GLU A 144 -0.53 12.41 7.49
C GLU A 144 -0.12 13.42 6.38
N LYS A 145 -0.58 14.67 6.47
CA LYS A 145 -0.30 15.75 5.51
C LYS A 145 -0.73 15.40 4.08
N ILE A 146 -1.84 14.69 3.96
CA ILE A 146 -2.46 14.34 2.69
C ILE A 146 -3.58 15.36 2.42
N PRO A 147 -3.62 15.98 1.24
CA PRO A 147 -4.73 16.84 0.85
C PRO A 147 -6.07 16.11 0.99
N SER A 148 -7.08 16.81 1.49
CA SER A 148 -8.44 16.27 1.59
C SER A 148 -9.43 17.12 0.81
N LEU A 149 -10.51 16.48 0.35
CA LEU A 149 -11.62 17.11 -0.36
C LEU A 149 -12.92 16.63 0.26
N VAL A 150 -13.73 17.56 0.72
CA VAL A 150 -15.12 17.28 1.10
C VAL A 150 -16.02 17.52 -0.08
N ILE A 151 -16.73 16.46 -0.51
CA ILE A 151 -17.61 16.51 -1.68
C ILE A 151 -19.06 16.78 -1.27
N GLU A 152 -19.77 17.51 -2.10
CA GLU A 152 -21.19 17.80 -1.95
C GLU A 152 -22.03 16.93 -2.87
N ARG A 153 -23.22 16.54 -2.39
CA ARG A 153 -24.06 15.54 -3.06
C ARG A 153 -24.45 15.94 -4.49
N ASN A 154 -24.97 17.14 -4.65
CA ASN A 154 -25.44 17.60 -5.96
C ASN A 154 -24.29 17.68 -6.97
N ASN A 155 -23.17 18.26 -6.56
CA ASN A 155 -21.98 18.37 -7.40
C ASN A 155 -21.35 17.02 -7.75
N PHE A 156 -21.58 16.01 -6.91
CA PHE A 156 -21.03 14.66 -7.12
C PHE A 156 -21.86 13.81 -8.07
N PHE A 157 -23.18 13.94 -8.02
CA PHE A 157 -24.09 13.11 -8.81
C PHE A 157 -24.60 13.77 -10.09
N GLU A 158 -24.76 15.09 -10.07
CA GLU A 158 -25.41 15.85 -11.17
C GLU A 158 -24.41 16.53 -12.11
N GLY A 159 -23.13 16.48 -11.80
CA GLY A 159 -22.10 17.12 -12.60
C GLY A 159 -20.77 16.39 -12.58
N ASP A 160 -19.99 16.61 -13.64
CA ASP A 160 -18.61 16.09 -13.72
C ASP A 160 -17.61 16.95 -12.92
N ASN A 161 -18.08 17.73 -11.94
CA ASN A 161 -17.29 18.76 -11.25
C ASN A 161 -16.04 18.23 -10.55
N TYR A 162 -16.07 16.99 -10.06
CA TYR A 162 -14.92 16.40 -9.37
C TYR A 162 -13.99 15.59 -10.28
N LEU A 163 -14.43 15.20 -11.47
CA LEU A 163 -13.58 14.48 -12.42
C LEU A 163 -12.40 15.33 -12.94
N PRO A 164 -12.60 16.60 -13.37
CA PRO A 164 -11.49 17.48 -13.72
C PRO A 164 -10.51 17.68 -12.57
N PHE A 165 -11.00 17.85 -11.35
CA PHE A 165 -10.17 18.00 -10.16
C PHE A 165 -9.29 16.76 -9.88
N LEU A 166 -9.85 15.55 -10.03
CA LEU A 166 -9.08 14.32 -9.89
C LEU A 166 -8.00 14.19 -10.97
N LYS A 167 -8.35 14.53 -12.22
CA LYS A 167 -7.42 14.49 -13.36
C LYS A 167 -6.30 15.52 -13.23
N GLU A 168 -6.60 16.76 -12.84
CA GLU A 168 -5.63 17.83 -12.63
C GLU A 168 -4.59 17.43 -11.57
N ARG A 169 -5.01 16.76 -10.50
CA ARG A 169 -4.10 16.20 -9.48
C ARG A 169 -3.33 14.98 -9.96
N GLY A 170 -3.65 14.49 -11.15
CA GLY A 170 -3.04 13.29 -11.74
C GLY A 170 -3.42 12.00 -11.02
N ILE A 171 -4.59 11.97 -10.34
CA ILE A 171 -5.11 10.75 -9.75
C ILE A 171 -5.31 9.73 -10.87
N ASN A 172 -4.79 8.53 -10.70
CA ASN A 172 -4.87 7.47 -11.70
C ASN A 172 -5.32 6.12 -11.11
N PHE A 173 -5.67 6.09 -9.83
CA PHE A 173 -6.28 4.96 -9.15
C PHE A 173 -7.14 5.44 -7.98
N ILE A 174 -8.28 4.80 -7.75
CA ILE A 174 -9.25 5.15 -6.71
C ILE A 174 -9.49 3.93 -5.82
N VAL A 175 -9.50 4.15 -4.52
CA VAL A 175 -9.79 3.15 -3.50
C VAL A 175 -10.98 3.61 -2.67
N LEU A 176 -12.04 2.79 -2.60
CA LEU A 176 -13.18 3.03 -1.75
C LEU A 176 -12.97 2.30 -0.41
N ALA A 177 -12.81 3.05 0.65
CA ALA A 177 -12.52 2.54 1.99
C ALA A 177 -13.64 2.92 2.97
N GLY A 178 -14.79 2.25 2.85
CA GLY A 178 -16.00 2.62 3.58
C GLY A 178 -16.66 3.89 3.04
N PHE A 179 -16.69 4.05 1.73
CA PHE A 179 -17.39 5.14 1.05
C PHE A 179 -18.83 4.73 0.75
N LEU A 180 -19.80 5.50 1.24
CA LEU A 180 -21.20 5.10 1.27
C LEU A 180 -22.01 5.54 0.05
N TRP A 181 -21.50 6.45 -0.78
CA TRP A 181 -22.19 6.88 -1.99
C TRP A 181 -21.79 6.03 -3.18
N LYS A 182 -22.75 5.87 -4.11
CA LYS A 182 -22.49 5.26 -5.40
C LYS A 182 -21.51 6.10 -6.21
N MET A 183 -20.56 5.47 -6.88
CA MET A 183 -19.66 6.19 -7.78
C MET A 183 -20.43 6.63 -9.04
N PRO A 184 -20.28 7.90 -9.47
CA PRO A 184 -20.88 8.36 -10.73
C PRO A 184 -20.30 7.62 -11.93
N THR A 185 -21.16 7.35 -12.92
CA THR A 185 -20.78 6.69 -14.18
C THR A 185 -19.63 7.42 -14.91
N SER A 186 -19.60 8.74 -14.88
CA SER A 186 -18.53 9.55 -15.47
C SER A 186 -17.15 9.26 -14.85
N ILE A 187 -17.10 9.07 -13.54
CA ILE A 187 -15.86 8.68 -12.84
C ILE A 187 -15.51 7.24 -13.19
N ILE A 188 -16.47 6.31 -13.13
CA ILE A 188 -16.24 4.88 -13.46
C ILE A 188 -15.64 4.76 -14.87
N ASN A 189 -16.26 5.40 -15.88
CA ASN A 189 -15.80 5.36 -17.25
C ASN A 189 -14.44 6.00 -17.49
N SER A 190 -14.07 6.97 -16.65
CA SER A 190 -12.76 7.63 -16.70
C SER A 190 -11.64 6.86 -16.02
N TYR A 191 -11.98 5.87 -15.19
CA TYR A 191 -11.05 5.03 -14.44
C TYR A 191 -11.33 3.53 -14.64
N PRO A 192 -11.38 3.02 -15.89
CA PRO A 192 -11.73 1.63 -16.17
C PRO A 192 -10.74 0.67 -15.50
N ASN A 193 -11.24 -0.27 -14.70
CA ASN A 193 -10.45 -1.21 -13.88
C ASN A 193 -9.45 -0.52 -12.92
N ARG A 194 -9.74 0.72 -12.51
CA ARG A 194 -8.88 1.51 -11.62
C ARG A 194 -9.61 2.03 -10.38
N ILE A 195 -10.79 1.49 -10.10
CA ILE A 195 -11.55 1.74 -8.88
C ILE A 195 -11.78 0.41 -8.19
N VAL A 196 -11.35 0.30 -6.93
CA VAL A 196 -11.55 -0.90 -6.11
C VAL A 196 -12.31 -0.55 -4.85
N ASN A 197 -13.16 -1.47 -4.42
CA ASN A 197 -13.92 -1.37 -3.18
C ASN A 197 -13.65 -2.58 -2.28
N ILE A 198 -13.83 -2.39 -0.99
CA ILE A 198 -13.90 -3.47 -0.01
C ILE A 198 -15.31 -3.52 0.58
N HIS A 199 -15.90 -4.70 0.58
CA HIS A 199 -17.23 -4.97 1.14
C HIS A 199 -17.10 -5.95 2.32
N PRO A 200 -17.76 -5.70 3.46
CA PRO A 200 -17.58 -6.47 4.70
C PRO A 200 -18.38 -7.77 4.75
N ALA A 201 -18.60 -8.40 3.59
CA ALA A 201 -19.22 -9.73 3.49
C ALA A 201 -18.72 -10.48 2.25
N LEU A 202 -19.10 -11.75 2.14
CA LEU A 202 -18.82 -12.60 0.99
C LEU A 202 -19.84 -12.34 -0.11
N LEU A 203 -19.49 -11.51 -1.08
CA LEU A 203 -20.35 -11.24 -2.24
C LEU A 203 -20.56 -12.51 -3.08
N PRO A 204 -21.73 -12.66 -3.71
CA PRO A 204 -22.83 -11.67 -3.85
C PRO A 204 -23.78 -11.57 -2.65
N LYS A 205 -23.68 -12.45 -1.64
CA LYS A 205 -24.53 -12.33 -0.43
C LYS A 205 -24.26 -10.98 0.27
N TYR A 206 -25.30 -10.42 0.84
CA TYR A 206 -25.24 -9.19 1.64
C TYR A 206 -24.62 -7.99 0.93
N GLY A 207 -24.64 -7.96 -0.41
CA GLY A 207 -24.27 -6.82 -1.25
C GLY A 207 -25.46 -5.98 -1.67
N GLY A 208 -25.17 -4.82 -2.30
CA GLY A 208 -26.18 -3.99 -2.93
C GLY A 208 -26.64 -2.80 -2.09
N LYS A 209 -27.63 -2.07 -2.60
CA LYS A 209 -28.12 -0.82 -2.02
C LYS A 209 -28.62 -1.02 -0.58
N GLY A 210 -28.03 -0.28 0.36
CA GLY A 210 -28.41 -0.30 1.79
C GLY A 210 -27.60 -1.27 2.65
N MET A 211 -26.82 -2.15 2.04
CA MET A 211 -25.95 -3.12 2.73
C MET A 211 -24.58 -2.51 3.00
N TYR A 212 -24.41 -1.88 4.16
CA TYR A 212 -23.15 -1.26 4.59
C TYR A 212 -23.03 -1.19 6.10
N GLY A 213 -21.80 -1.19 6.60
CA GLY A 213 -21.47 -1.06 8.01
C GLY A 213 -22.16 -2.13 8.86
N GLN A 214 -22.69 -1.74 10.02
CA GLN A 214 -23.30 -2.65 10.99
C GLN A 214 -24.45 -3.50 10.41
N ARG A 215 -25.23 -2.95 9.46
CA ARG A 215 -26.35 -3.67 8.84
C ARG A 215 -25.94 -4.97 8.15
N VAL A 216 -24.74 -5.01 7.58
CA VAL A 216 -24.22 -6.23 6.94
C VAL A 216 -23.99 -7.31 8.00
N HIS A 217 -23.37 -6.96 9.11
CA HIS A 217 -23.07 -7.89 10.19
C HIS A 217 -24.33 -8.39 10.87
N GLU A 218 -25.30 -7.51 11.11
CA GLU A 218 -26.63 -7.87 11.63
C GLU A 218 -27.36 -8.85 10.71
N ALA A 219 -27.34 -8.62 9.39
CA ALA A 219 -27.95 -9.50 8.42
C ALA A 219 -27.28 -10.88 8.37
N VAL A 220 -25.96 -10.95 8.47
CA VAL A 220 -25.21 -12.20 8.51
C VAL A 220 -25.52 -13.01 9.78
N ILE A 221 -25.54 -12.36 10.94
CA ILE A 221 -25.88 -13.02 12.22
C ILE A 221 -27.31 -13.49 12.21
N LEU A 222 -28.26 -12.66 11.73
CA LEU A 222 -29.67 -13.04 11.65
C LEU A 222 -29.92 -14.24 10.72
N ALA A 223 -29.11 -14.38 9.68
CA ALA A 223 -29.19 -15.52 8.76
C ALA A 223 -28.59 -16.82 9.30
N ASN A 224 -27.95 -16.78 10.48
CA ASN A 224 -27.21 -17.90 11.10
C ASN A 224 -26.20 -18.54 10.14
N ASP A 225 -25.52 -17.73 9.31
CA ASP A 225 -24.44 -18.23 8.46
C ASP A 225 -23.27 -18.68 9.33
N ALA A 226 -22.68 -19.83 9.00
CA ALA A 226 -21.52 -20.37 9.74
C ALA A 226 -20.20 -19.62 9.40
N VAL A 227 -20.18 -18.87 8.31
CA VAL A 227 -18.97 -18.21 7.78
C VAL A 227 -19.34 -16.84 7.24
N SER A 228 -18.51 -15.84 7.54
CA SER A 228 -18.51 -14.52 6.90
C SER A 228 -17.12 -14.20 6.36
N GLY A 229 -16.92 -12.97 5.89
CA GLY A 229 -15.64 -12.56 5.36
C GLY A 229 -15.68 -11.18 4.72
N ILE A 230 -14.71 -10.94 3.86
CA ILE A 230 -14.58 -9.72 3.07
C ILE A 230 -14.54 -10.03 1.60
N SER A 231 -15.00 -9.09 0.76
CA SER A 231 -14.85 -9.12 -0.69
C SER A 231 -14.18 -7.84 -1.16
N ILE A 232 -13.09 -7.97 -1.89
CA ILE A 232 -12.45 -6.86 -2.58
C ILE A 232 -12.75 -7.04 -4.07
N HIS A 233 -13.32 -6.01 -4.69
CA HIS A 233 -13.81 -6.09 -6.07
C HIS A 233 -13.56 -4.80 -6.84
N TYR A 234 -13.59 -4.87 -8.16
CA TYR A 234 -13.65 -3.69 -9.01
C TYR A 234 -15.03 -3.04 -8.89
N VAL A 235 -15.09 -1.73 -9.06
CA VAL A 235 -16.34 -0.97 -9.02
C VAL A 235 -16.86 -0.81 -10.43
N ASP A 236 -18.15 -1.16 -10.61
CA ASP A 236 -18.93 -0.91 -11.79
C ASP A 236 -20.15 0.00 -11.49
N GLU A 237 -21.09 0.09 -12.42
CA GLU A 237 -22.27 0.95 -12.30
C GLU A 237 -23.32 0.44 -11.29
N LEU A 238 -23.18 -0.78 -10.78
CA LEU A 238 -24.07 -1.34 -9.77
C LEU A 238 -23.37 -1.40 -8.42
N TYR A 239 -24.13 -1.41 -7.32
CA TYR A 239 -23.54 -1.58 -5.99
C TYR A 239 -23.04 -3.02 -5.83
N ASP A 240 -21.79 -3.17 -5.40
CA ASP A 240 -21.13 -4.40 -4.98
C ASP A 240 -21.20 -5.55 -6.02
N HIS A 241 -21.29 -5.20 -7.32
CA HIS A 241 -21.53 -6.14 -8.42
C HIS A 241 -20.25 -6.44 -9.22
N GLY A 242 -19.30 -5.53 -9.25
CA GLY A 242 -18.11 -5.65 -10.09
C GLY A 242 -17.26 -6.89 -9.78
N ASN A 243 -16.41 -7.26 -10.72
CA ASN A 243 -15.58 -8.47 -10.65
C ASN A 243 -14.80 -8.58 -9.35
N ILE A 244 -14.94 -9.70 -8.65
CA ILE A 244 -14.23 -10.00 -7.40
C ILE A 244 -12.74 -10.20 -7.69
N ILE A 245 -11.90 -9.51 -6.93
CA ILE A 245 -10.44 -9.60 -6.99
C ILE A 245 -9.92 -10.59 -5.95
N PHE A 246 -10.52 -10.54 -4.74
CA PHE A 246 -10.08 -11.33 -3.59
C PHE A 246 -11.20 -11.46 -2.57
N GLN A 247 -11.27 -12.61 -1.91
CA GLN A 247 -12.12 -12.83 -0.74
C GLN A 247 -11.30 -13.50 0.36
N ALA A 248 -11.60 -13.17 1.62
CA ALA A 248 -11.10 -13.88 2.80
C ALA A 248 -12.27 -14.17 3.73
N THR A 249 -12.21 -15.29 4.42
CA THR A 249 -13.28 -15.79 5.28
C THR A 249 -12.87 -15.81 6.74
N CYS A 250 -13.85 -15.72 7.64
CA CYS A 250 -13.73 -16.05 9.05
C CYS A 250 -14.92 -16.88 9.51
N PRO A 251 -14.73 -17.81 10.47
CA PRO A 251 -15.83 -18.53 11.08
C PRO A 251 -16.67 -17.57 11.95
N ILE A 252 -17.94 -17.89 12.06
CA ILE A 252 -18.88 -17.25 12.98
C ILE A 252 -19.15 -18.26 14.09
N ASP A 253 -18.85 -17.90 15.33
CA ASP A 253 -19.11 -18.71 16.48
C ASP A 253 -20.56 -18.49 16.98
N GLU A 254 -21.16 -19.47 17.65
CA GLU A 254 -22.52 -19.37 18.18
C GLU A 254 -22.73 -18.18 19.15
N THR A 255 -21.65 -17.71 19.77
CA THR A 255 -21.66 -16.56 20.68
C THR A 255 -21.39 -15.24 20.01
N ASP A 256 -21.13 -15.22 18.69
CA ASP A 256 -20.84 -13.97 18.00
C ASP A 256 -22.06 -13.07 17.91
N THR A 257 -21.82 -11.81 18.16
CA THR A 257 -22.76 -10.71 17.91
C THR A 257 -22.37 -9.97 16.62
N ALA A 258 -23.21 -9.09 16.14
CA ALA A 258 -22.87 -8.24 15.01
C ALA A 258 -21.61 -7.38 15.28
N GLU A 259 -21.40 -6.96 16.53
CA GLU A 259 -20.22 -6.19 16.95
C GLU A 259 -18.95 -7.02 16.96
N SER A 260 -18.99 -8.25 17.49
CA SER A 260 -17.83 -9.15 17.50
C SER A 260 -17.47 -9.58 16.08
N LEU A 261 -18.47 -9.87 15.23
CA LEU A 261 -18.27 -10.15 13.82
C LEU A 261 -17.64 -8.96 13.09
N ALA A 262 -18.11 -7.72 13.35
CA ALA A 262 -17.52 -6.51 12.78
C ALA A 262 -16.03 -6.41 13.12
N GLN A 263 -15.62 -6.74 14.35
CA GLN A 263 -14.21 -6.72 14.75
C GLN A 263 -13.37 -7.77 13.97
N LYS A 264 -13.89 -9.01 13.82
CA LYS A 264 -13.25 -10.05 12.99
C LYS A 264 -13.08 -9.56 11.54
N ILE A 265 -14.12 -9.00 10.96
CA ILE A 265 -14.11 -8.45 9.60
C ILE A 265 -13.12 -7.30 9.44
N HIS A 266 -13.08 -6.34 10.37
CA HIS A 266 -12.10 -5.25 10.35
C HIS A 266 -10.65 -5.76 10.39
N GLN A 267 -10.37 -6.86 11.12
CA GLN A 267 -9.03 -7.46 11.11
C GLN A 267 -8.67 -8.00 9.73
N LEU A 268 -9.60 -8.69 9.04
CA LEU A 268 -9.40 -9.16 7.68
C LEU A 268 -9.21 -8.00 6.70
N GLU A 269 -10.03 -6.95 6.78
CA GLU A 269 -9.89 -5.75 5.96
C GLU A 269 -8.49 -5.13 6.10
N HIS A 270 -8.05 -4.90 7.33
CA HIS A 270 -6.76 -4.29 7.63
C HIS A 270 -5.58 -5.14 7.15
N LEU A 271 -5.70 -6.47 7.19
CA LEU A 271 -4.67 -7.40 6.76
C LEU A 271 -4.57 -7.46 5.22
N HIS A 272 -5.71 -7.55 4.55
CA HIS A 272 -5.74 -7.91 3.13
C HIS A 272 -5.85 -6.72 2.19
N TYR A 273 -6.60 -5.67 2.56
CA TYR A 273 -6.91 -4.62 1.60
C TYR A 273 -5.67 -3.90 1.03
N PRO A 274 -4.70 -3.46 1.85
CA PRO A 274 -3.50 -2.83 1.32
C PRO A 274 -2.68 -3.74 0.40
N VAL A 275 -2.61 -5.03 0.72
CA VAL A 275 -1.85 -6.03 -0.04
C VAL A 275 -2.50 -6.29 -1.39
N VAL A 276 -3.83 -6.42 -1.41
CA VAL A 276 -4.60 -6.62 -2.65
C VAL A 276 -4.51 -5.39 -3.56
N ILE A 277 -4.64 -4.18 -3.00
CA ILE A 277 -4.41 -2.92 -3.76
C ILE A 277 -3.03 -2.95 -4.42
N GLU A 278 -1.97 -3.31 -3.68
CA GLU A 278 -0.62 -3.40 -4.25
C GLU A 278 -0.54 -4.41 -5.40
N SER A 279 -1.18 -5.57 -5.25
CA SER A 279 -1.24 -6.60 -6.29
C SER A 279 -1.93 -6.09 -7.56
N VAL A 280 -3.06 -5.40 -7.42
CA VAL A 280 -3.78 -4.77 -8.56
C VAL A 280 -2.89 -3.74 -9.25
N LEU A 281 -2.26 -2.85 -8.49
CA LEU A 281 -1.38 -1.81 -9.04
C LEU A 281 -0.15 -2.40 -9.76
N LYS A 282 0.36 -3.55 -9.32
CA LYS A 282 1.46 -4.26 -10.00
C LYS A 282 1.03 -4.83 -11.35
N LYS A 283 -0.22 -5.26 -11.50
CA LYS A 283 -0.76 -5.77 -12.77
C LYS A 283 -1.05 -4.66 -13.80
N LEU A 284 -1.19 -3.42 -13.34
CA LEU A 284 -1.45 -2.24 -14.19
C LEU A 284 -0.16 -1.54 -14.68
N LYS A 285 1.01 -2.01 -14.27
CA LYS A 285 2.33 -1.53 -14.74
C LYS A 285 2.71 -2.15 -16.06
#